data_8fcfbca95ee901535c15aefb1073a647
#
_entry.id   8fcfbca95ee901535c15aefb1073a647
#
_cell.length_a   1.000
_cell.length_b   1.000
_cell.length_c   1.000
_cell.angle_alpha   90.00
_cell.angle_beta   90.00
_cell.angle_gamma   90.00
#
_symmetry.space_group_name_H-M   'P 1'
#
loop_
_entity.id
_entity.type
_entity.pdbx_description
1 polymer ?
#
loop_
_entity_poly.entity_id
_entity_poly.type
_entity_poly.pdbx_seq_one_letter_code
_entity_poly.pdbx_strand_id
1 'polypeptide(L)'
;AEASVISCFLQDSEGLIWIGSNKGLFSYDGYSTQQHFTYGERNNTRIYCGIIADNTYLYLGTDNGILVYNYRTDKYEQPETDFPTDVRTMALQGDTLWIGSLNGLYTYQLNTKKLASLDSKSNGLPHHTIYSIIRTTDNQIYVGTYNGLCRYIEESGKFENIPLPVNRSVSNLFVNSLLEDTSRQCIWIGMEGSLFQYTPATGLMKPIDAFHNNSIKSLALDGDGNLLAGTDNGLYVYQNDNGTLQHIV
;
A
#
# COMPACT_ATOMS: atom_id res chain seq x y z
N ALA A 1 14.46 7.35 24.72
CA ALA A 1 13.50 6.44 24.09
C ALA A 1 13.79 6.47 22.59
N GLU A 2 14.05 5.30 21.99
CA GLU A 2 14.21 5.21 20.54
C GLU A 2 12.90 5.63 19.87
N ALA A 3 13.02 6.48 18.84
CA ALA A 3 11.86 6.92 18.07
C ALA A 3 11.17 5.71 17.42
N SER A 4 9.86 5.64 17.53
CA SER A 4 9.07 4.62 16.83
C SER A 4 8.99 4.98 15.36
N VAL A 5 9.22 4.01 14.48
CA VAL A 5 9.01 4.16 13.04
C VAL A 5 7.57 3.75 12.74
N ILE A 6 6.76 4.72 12.35
CA ILE A 6 5.38 4.49 11.92
C ILE A 6 5.38 4.11 10.46
N SER A 7 4.65 3.06 10.12
CA SER A 7 4.59 2.51 8.77
C SER A 7 3.23 2.71 8.11
N CYS A 8 2.13 2.65 8.87
CA CYS A 8 0.79 2.83 8.33
C CYS A 8 -0.18 3.42 9.35
N PHE A 9 -1.22 4.05 8.81
CA PHE A 9 -2.39 4.53 9.54
C PHE A 9 -3.65 3.94 8.92
N LEU A 10 -4.62 3.59 9.77
CA LEU A 10 -5.96 3.20 9.37
C LEU A 10 -6.95 3.96 10.25
N GLN A 11 -8.13 4.27 9.72
CA GLN A 11 -9.22 4.84 10.51
C GLN A 11 -10.41 3.91 10.42
N ASP A 12 -10.94 3.50 11.57
CA ASP A 12 -12.15 2.68 11.60
C ASP A 12 -13.43 3.53 11.47
N SER A 13 -14.56 2.87 11.42
CA SER A 13 -15.88 3.52 11.26
C SER A 13 -16.32 4.38 12.45
N GLU A 14 -15.63 4.26 13.58
CA GLU A 14 -15.89 5.05 14.80
C GLU A 14 -14.94 6.26 14.88
N GLY A 15 -14.02 6.39 13.94
CA GLY A 15 -13.05 7.49 13.87
C GLY A 15 -11.76 7.24 14.64
N LEU A 16 -11.60 6.07 15.28
CA LEU A 16 -10.37 5.70 15.97
C LEU A 16 -9.26 5.46 14.93
N ILE A 17 -8.08 6.02 15.18
CA ILE A 17 -6.93 5.86 14.31
C ILE A 17 -6.05 4.72 14.81
N TRP A 18 -5.83 3.72 13.96
CA TRP A 18 -4.93 2.61 14.19
C TRP A 18 -3.57 2.91 13.56
N ILE A 19 -2.49 2.63 14.30
CA ILE A 19 -1.13 2.98 13.94
C ILE A 19 -0.28 1.72 13.94
N GLY A 20 0.20 1.33 12.77
CA GLY A 20 1.18 0.26 12.62
C GLY A 20 2.60 0.80 12.70
N SER A 21 3.46 0.16 13.50
CA SER A 21 4.82 0.60 13.74
C SER A 21 5.82 -0.56 13.84
N ASN A 22 7.11 -0.22 13.98
CA ASN A 22 8.16 -1.18 14.32
C ASN A 22 8.09 -1.72 15.76
N LYS A 23 7.14 -1.21 16.56
CA LYS A 23 6.88 -1.63 17.96
C LYS A 23 5.48 -2.23 18.13
N GLY A 24 4.82 -2.61 17.04
CA GLY A 24 3.48 -3.20 17.04
C GLY A 24 2.36 -2.22 16.74
N LEU A 25 1.16 -2.58 17.18
CA LEU A 25 -0.09 -1.86 16.94
C LEU A 25 -0.41 -0.90 18.08
N PHE A 26 -0.80 0.31 17.69
CA PHE A 26 -1.33 1.33 18.60
C PHE A 26 -2.66 1.84 18.07
N SER A 27 -3.48 2.40 18.98
CA SER A 27 -4.65 3.21 18.63
C SER A 27 -4.52 4.63 19.18
N TYR A 28 -5.19 5.60 18.53
CA TYR A 28 -5.25 7.00 18.92
C TYR A 28 -6.67 7.52 18.77
N ASP A 29 -7.23 8.05 19.86
CA ASP A 29 -8.60 8.55 19.98
C ASP A 29 -8.74 10.08 19.83
N GLY A 30 -7.65 10.76 19.48
CA GLY A 30 -7.55 12.22 19.44
C GLY A 30 -6.93 12.84 20.70
N TYR A 31 -6.81 12.09 21.79
CA TYR A 31 -6.27 12.55 23.08
C TYR A 31 -5.12 11.69 23.59
N SER A 32 -5.24 10.38 23.47
CA SER A 32 -4.29 9.41 24.04
C SER A 32 -3.97 8.30 23.04
N THR A 33 -2.79 7.71 23.21
CA THR A 33 -2.38 6.51 22.47
C THR A 33 -2.40 5.29 23.38
N GLN A 34 -2.96 4.20 22.89
CA GLN A 34 -2.95 2.89 23.57
C GLN A 34 -2.18 1.88 22.73
N GLN A 35 -1.32 1.08 23.34
CA GLN A 35 -0.65 -0.04 22.69
C GLN A 35 -1.46 -1.32 22.86
N HIS A 36 -1.63 -2.07 21.77
CA HIS A 36 -2.32 -3.35 21.74
C HIS A 36 -1.30 -4.47 21.63
N PHE A 37 -1.07 -5.17 22.74
CA PHE A 37 -0.04 -6.20 22.83
C PHE A 37 -0.54 -7.54 22.30
N THR A 38 0.31 -8.25 21.54
CA THR A 38 0.13 -9.67 21.29
C THR A 38 0.45 -10.45 22.56
N TYR A 39 -0.37 -11.45 22.91
CA TYR A 39 -0.02 -12.39 23.96
C TYR A 39 1.18 -13.22 23.54
N GLY A 40 2.30 -13.15 24.32
CA GLY A 40 3.53 -13.87 24.07
C GLY A 40 4.72 -12.98 23.67
N GLU A 41 5.83 -13.60 23.27
CA GLU A 41 7.14 -12.96 22.98
C GLU A 41 7.16 -12.02 21.75
N ARG A 42 6.01 -11.75 21.13
CA ARG A 42 5.91 -10.95 19.89
C ARG A 42 5.72 -9.44 20.12
N ASN A 43 6.17 -8.91 21.25
CA ASN A 43 6.06 -7.49 21.59
C ASN A 43 6.79 -6.52 20.64
N ASN A 44 7.56 -7.03 19.66
CA ASN A 44 8.33 -6.26 18.69
C ASN A 44 8.02 -6.65 17.22
N THR A 45 6.82 -7.12 16.92
CA THR A 45 6.44 -7.40 15.53
C THR A 45 6.30 -6.10 14.75
N ARG A 46 7.10 -5.98 13.70
CA ARG A 46 7.06 -4.83 12.81
C ARG A 46 5.85 -4.92 11.89
N ILE A 47 4.96 -3.94 11.97
CA ILE A 47 3.79 -3.81 11.08
C ILE A 47 4.18 -2.87 9.95
N TYR A 48 4.00 -3.30 8.71
CA TYR A 48 4.30 -2.52 7.51
C TYR A 48 3.07 -1.88 6.89
N CYS A 49 1.96 -2.60 6.89
CA CYS A 49 0.71 -2.18 6.30
C CYS A 49 -0.47 -2.78 7.07
N GLY A 50 -1.66 -2.28 6.81
CA GLY A 50 -2.87 -2.82 7.40
C GLY A 50 -4.09 -2.56 6.54
N ILE A 51 -5.15 -3.32 6.77
CA ILE A 51 -6.46 -3.11 6.16
C ILE A 51 -7.56 -3.50 7.15
N ILE A 52 -8.68 -2.79 7.09
CA ILE A 52 -9.87 -3.10 7.89
C ILE A 52 -10.82 -3.93 7.02
N ALA A 53 -11.27 -5.06 7.57
CA ALA A 53 -12.31 -5.89 6.97
C ALA A 53 -13.50 -6.02 7.92
N ASP A 54 -14.72 -5.98 7.34
CA ASP A 54 -16.01 -6.19 8.02
C ASP A 54 -16.23 -5.32 9.27
N ASN A 55 -15.61 -4.14 9.33
CA ASN A 55 -15.65 -3.25 10.50
C ASN A 55 -15.38 -3.97 11.83
N THR A 56 -14.55 -5.00 11.80
CA THR A 56 -14.27 -5.88 12.96
C THR A 56 -12.81 -6.29 13.03
N TYR A 57 -12.20 -6.55 11.89
CA TYR A 57 -10.86 -7.12 11.82
C TYR A 57 -9.84 -6.18 11.19
N LEU A 58 -8.69 -6.06 11.84
CA LEU A 58 -7.48 -5.52 11.23
C LEU A 58 -6.63 -6.70 10.73
N TYR A 59 -6.37 -6.74 9.43
CA TYR A 59 -5.33 -7.57 8.86
C TYR A 59 -4.07 -6.74 8.78
N LEU A 60 -3.01 -7.15 9.48
CA LEU A 60 -1.78 -6.39 9.64
C LEU A 60 -0.62 -7.14 8.99
N GLY A 61 -0.06 -6.57 7.93
CA GLY A 61 1.10 -7.14 7.24
C GLY A 61 2.39 -6.91 8.01
N THR A 62 3.13 -7.97 8.25
CA THR A 62 4.35 -7.97 9.09
C THR A 62 5.53 -8.65 8.40
N ASP A 63 6.69 -8.66 9.05
CA ASP A 63 7.86 -9.43 8.66
C ASP A 63 7.62 -10.95 8.72
N ASN A 64 6.70 -11.40 9.59
CA ASN A 64 6.40 -12.82 9.83
C ASN A 64 5.02 -13.27 9.32
N GLY A 65 4.46 -12.58 8.33
CA GLY A 65 3.15 -12.90 7.77
C GLY A 65 2.09 -11.87 8.11
N ILE A 66 0.85 -12.32 8.30
CA ILE A 66 -0.28 -11.47 8.63
C ILE A 66 -0.75 -11.76 10.05
N LEU A 67 -0.86 -10.72 10.85
CA LEU A 67 -1.59 -10.75 12.11
C LEU A 67 -3.05 -10.35 11.86
N VAL A 68 -3.97 -11.08 12.47
CA VAL A 68 -5.39 -10.75 12.46
C VAL A 68 -5.80 -10.29 13.85
N TYR A 69 -6.27 -9.06 13.95
CA TYR A 69 -6.69 -8.47 15.21
C TYR A 69 -8.16 -8.09 15.16
N ASN A 70 -8.95 -8.69 16.07
CA ASN A 70 -10.34 -8.34 16.26
C ASN A 70 -10.43 -7.16 17.25
N TYR A 71 -10.64 -5.96 16.71
CA TYR A 71 -10.64 -4.75 17.53
C TYR A 71 -11.94 -4.53 18.32
N ARG A 72 -12.99 -5.31 18.06
CA ARG A 72 -14.21 -5.30 18.87
C ARG A 72 -14.06 -6.08 20.17
N THR A 73 -13.21 -7.11 20.15
CA THR A 73 -12.97 -7.98 21.32
C THR A 73 -11.61 -7.79 21.95
N ASP A 74 -10.75 -6.91 21.37
CA ASP A 74 -9.36 -6.65 21.78
C ASP A 74 -8.53 -7.96 21.81
N LYS A 75 -8.63 -8.77 20.74
CA LYS A 75 -7.95 -10.06 20.67
C LYS A 75 -7.26 -10.27 19.32
N TYR A 76 -6.05 -10.82 19.38
CA TYR A 76 -5.42 -11.38 18.19
C TYR A 76 -5.96 -12.77 17.93
N GLU A 77 -6.29 -13.02 16.66
CA GLU A 77 -6.67 -14.33 16.17
C GLU A 77 -5.46 -15.00 15.53
N GLN A 78 -5.36 -16.33 15.68
CA GLN A 78 -4.32 -17.12 15.03
C GLN A 78 -4.92 -17.68 13.72
N PRO A 79 -4.53 -17.14 12.56
CA PRO A 79 -4.96 -17.75 11.30
C PRO A 79 -4.34 -19.14 11.13
N GLU A 80 -5.12 -20.09 10.67
CA GLU A 80 -4.63 -21.45 10.32
C GLU A 80 -3.77 -21.46 9.05
N THR A 81 -3.71 -20.32 8.35
CA THR A 81 -3.02 -20.16 7.06
C THR A 81 -1.60 -19.67 7.27
N ASP A 82 -0.64 -20.33 6.66
CA ASP A 82 0.75 -19.87 6.56
C ASP A 82 0.85 -18.75 5.53
N PHE A 83 0.75 -17.51 5.98
CA PHE A 83 0.91 -16.34 5.13
C PHE A 83 2.37 -16.10 4.73
N PRO A 84 2.61 -15.47 3.56
CA PRO A 84 3.95 -15.11 3.16
C PRO A 84 4.59 -14.14 4.16
N THR A 85 5.90 -14.24 4.35
CA THR A 85 6.67 -13.27 5.14
C THR A 85 6.85 -11.94 4.40
N ASP A 86 7.27 -10.89 5.12
CA ASP A 86 7.55 -9.57 4.54
C ASP A 86 6.39 -8.98 3.76
N VAL A 87 5.18 -9.00 4.34
CA VAL A 87 3.98 -8.42 3.75
C VAL A 87 4.06 -6.91 3.79
N ARG A 88 4.17 -6.27 2.63
CA ARG A 88 4.42 -4.83 2.47
C ARG A 88 3.18 -4.02 2.15
N THR A 89 2.20 -4.65 1.50
CA THR A 89 1.01 -3.97 1.01
C THR A 89 -0.16 -4.94 0.91
N MET A 90 -1.36 -4.44 1.10
CA MET A 90 -2.61 -5.20 0.94
C MET A 90 -3.70 -4.33 0.34
N ALA A 91 -4.62 -4.96 -0.39
CA ALA A 91 -5.86 -4.34 -0.86
C ALA A 91 -7.02 -5.32 -0.73
N LEU A 92 -8.22 -4.83 -0.43
CA LEU A 92 -9.42 -5.64 -0.31
C LEU A 92 -10.35 -5.41 -1.50
N GLN A 93 -10.70 -6.49 -2.20
CA GLN A 93 -11.63 -6.50 -3.33
C GLN A 93 -12.74 -7.51 -3.04
N GLY A 94 -13.90 -7.03 -2.58
CA GLY A 94 -14.93 -7.93 -2.06
C GLY A 94 -14.38 -8.81 -0.92
N ASP A 95 -14.53 -10.13 -1.03
CA ASP A 95 -13.98 -11.10 -0.08
C ASP A 95 -12.53 -11.51 -0.36
N THR A 96 -11.89 -10.92 -1.37
CA THR A 96 -10.52 -11.24 -1.74
C THR A 96 -9.54 -10.22 -1.15
N LEU A 97 -8.69 -10.67 -0.25
CA LEU A 97 -7.55 -9.91 0.23
C LEU A 97 -6.35 -10.16 -0.70
N TRP A 98 -5.93 -9.13 -1.41
CA TRP A 98 -4.69 -9.10 -2.18
C TRP A 98 -3.53 -8.81 -1.25
N ILE A 99 -2.47 -9.63 -1.32
CA ILE A 99 -1.34 -9.58 -0.39
C ILE A 99 -0.06 -9.46 -1.21
N GLY A 100 0.63 -8.32 -1.09
CA GLY A 100 1.93 -8.09 -1.70
C GLY A 100 3.05 -8.23 -0.69
N SER A 101 4.01 -9.07 -1.00
CA SER A 101 5.20 -9.31 -0.19
C SER A 101 6.48 -9.12 -0.99
N LEU A 102 7.62 -9.16 -0.32
CA LEU A 102 8.92 -9.19 -1.02
C LEU A 102 9.14 -10.51 -1.79
N ASN A 103 8.35 -11.55 -1.47
CA ASN A 103 8.51 -12.91 -1.98
C ASN A 103 7.36 -13.36 -2.91
N GLY A 104 6.41 -12.50 -3.23
CA GLY A 104 5.32 -12.82 -4.14
C GLY A 104 4.07 -11.98 -3.97
N LEU A 105 3.15 -12.20 -4.89
CA LEU A 105 1.78 -11.72 -4.84
C LEU A 105 0.84 -12.89 -4.55
N TYR A 106 -0.08 -12.68 -3.63
CA TYR A 106 -1.02 -13.71 -3.19
C TYR A 106 -2.43 -13.13 -3.12
N THR A 107 -3.42 -14.02 -3.19
CA THR A 107 -4.81 -13.72 -2.85
C THR A 107 -5.28 -14.63 -1.72
N TYR A 108 -6.01 -14.07 -0.78
CA TYR A 108 -6.61 -14.79 0.32
C TYR A 108 -8.11 -14.53 0.36
N GLN A 109 -8.90 -15.60 0.28
CA GLN A 109 -10.35 -15.51 0.33
C GLN A 109 -10.81 -15.50 1.81
N LEU A 110 -11.42 -14.40 2.25
CA LEU A 110 -11.82 -14.22 3.65
C LEU A 110 -12.85 -15.24 4.11
N ASN A 111 -13.80 -15.60 3.24
CA ASN A 111 -14.88 -16.52 3.54
C ASN A 111 -14.45 -17.99 3.55
N THR A 112 -13.59 -18.43 2.60
CA THR A 112 -13.16 -19.83 2.46
C THR A 112 -11.79 -20.12 3.10
N LYS A 113 -11.10 -19.07 3.59
CA LYS A 113 -9.74 -19.14 4.19
C LYS A 113 -8.68 -19.74 3.25
N LYS A 114 -8.89 -19.64 1.93
CA LYS A 114 -7.95 -20.16 0.92
C LYS A 114 -6.95 -19.10 0.50
N LEU A 115 -5.67 -19.45 0.63
CA LEU A 115 -4.54 -18.68 0.11
C LEU A 115 -4.11 -19.25 -1.25
N ALA A 116 -3.88 -18.38 -2.22
CA ALA A 116 -3.35 -18.72 -3.54
C ALA A 116 -2.18 -17.79 -3.88
N SER A 117 -1.12 -18.36 -4.45
CA SER A 117 0.02 -17.61 -4.98
C SER A 117 -0.21 -17.27 -6.45
N LEU A 118 0.13 -16.03 -6.84
CA LEU A 118 0.11 -15.56 -8.22
C LEU A 118 1.56 -15.51 -8.74
N ASP A 119 1.96 -16.56 -9.45
CA ASP A 119 3.32 -16.71 -9.96
C ASP A 119 3.61 -15.74 -11.13
N SER A 120 4.74 -15.03 -11.07
CA SER A 120 5.20 -14.11 -12.11
C SER A 120 5.37 -14.76 -13.49
N LYS A 121 5.70 -16.04 -13.55
CA LYS A 121 5.94 -16.75 -14.84
C LYS A 121 4.65 -17.10 -15.57
N SER A 122 3.61 -17.49 -14.85
CA SER A 122 2.34 -17.94 -15.43
C SER A 122 1.36 -16.79 -15.68
N ASN A 123 1.36 -15.78 -14.84
CA ASN A 123 0.34 -14.73 -14.82
C ASN A 123 0.79 -13.40 -15.43
N GLY A 124 2.06 -13.29 -15.88
CA GLY A 124 2.58 -12.07 -16.53
C GLY A 124 2.92 -10.94 -15.55
N LEU A 125 3.04 -11.22 -14.25
CA LEU A 125 3.48 -10.27 -13.25
C LEU A 125 4.92 -9.80 -13.53
N PRO A 126 5.23 -8.48 -13.58
CA PRO A 126 6.56 -7.97 -13.97
C PRO A 126 7.69 -8.41 -13.05
N HIS A 127 7.41 -8.53 -11.76
CA HIS A 127 8.38 -8.99 -10.75
C HIS A 127 7.64 -9.55 -9.53
N HIS A 128 8.26 -10.52 -8.83
CA HIS A 128 7.67 -11.14 -7.63
C HIS A 128 7.71 -10.23 -6.39
N THR A 129 8.60 -9.25 -6.34
CA THR A 129 8.68 -8.32 -5.20
C THR A 129 7.66 -7.19 -5.38
N ILE A 130 6.71 -7.12 -4.47
CA ILE A 130 5.56 -6.23 -4.52
C ILE A 130 5.73 -5.13 -3.48
N TYR A 131 5.58 -3.87 -3.89
CA TYR A 131 5.69 -2.70 -3.01
C TYR A 131 4.38 -2.00 -2.76
N SER A 132 3.47 -2.01 -3.73
CA SER A 132 2.18 -1.32 -3.61
C SER A 132 1.08 -2.06 -4.37
N ILE A 133 -0.12 -2.08 -3.78
CA ILE A 133 -1.36 -2.57 -4.40
C ILE A 133 -2.45 -1.56 -4.11
N ILE A 134 -3.22 -1.18 -5.11
CA ILE A 134 -4.47 -0.46 -4.91
C ILE A 134 -5.62 -1.17 -5.61
N ARG A 135 -6.79 -1.10 -4.99
CA ARG A 135 -8.07 -1.32 -5.63
C ARG A 135 -8.69 0.04 -5.91
N THR A 136 -8.98 0.30 -7.17
CA THR A 136 -9.65 1.54 -7.61
C THR A 136 -11.15 1.49 -7.36
N THR A 137 -11.79 2.65 -7.42
CA THR A 137 -13.25 2.78 -7.20
C THR A 137 -14.07 2.02 -8.25
N ASP A 138 -13.55 1.83 -9.48
CA ASP A 138 -14.09 0.98 -10.53
C ASP A 138 -13.69 -0.50 -10.40
N ASN A 139 -13.20 -0.88 -9.21
CA ASN A 139 -12.86 -2.25 -8.82
C ASN A 139 -11.69 -2.89 -9.58
N GLN A 140 -10.80 -2.11 -10.19
CA GLN A 140 -9.58 -2.61 -10.81
C GLN A 140 -8.46 -2.77 -9.78
N ILE A 141 -7.59 -3.75 -9.98
CA ILE A 141 -6.39 -3.97 -9.17
C ILE A 141 -5.16 -3.53 -9.95
N TYR A 142 -4.40 -2.61 -9.36
CA TYR A 142 -3.08 -2.19 -9.85
C TYR A 142 -2.02 -2.62 -8.87
N VAL A 143 -0.90 -3.11 -9.41
CA VAL A 143 0.22 -3.67 -8.62
C VAL A 143 1.51 -3.01 -9.03
N GLY A 144 2.13 -2.34 -8.07
CA GLY A 144 3.47 -1.77 -8.18
C GLY A 144 4.52 -2.76 -7.70
N THR A 145 5.46 -3.07 -8.58
CA THR A 145 6.50 -4.07 -8.34
C THR A 145 7.89 -3.44 -8.32
N TYR A 146 8.91 -4.23 -8.00
CA TYR A 146 10.33 -3.87 -8.19
C TYR A 146 10.66 -3.51 -9.63
N ASN A 147 9.92 -4.02 -10.62
CA ASN A 147 10.20 -3.84 -12.05
C ASN A 147 8.97 -3.35 -12.82
N GLY A 148 8.30 -2.31 -12.31
CA GLY A 148 7.22 -1.63 -13.02
C GLY A 148 5.83 -1.82 -12.44
N LEU A 149 4.87 -1.29 -13.19
CA LEU A 149 3.44 -1.26 -12.86
C LEU A 149 2.68 -2.23 -13.75
N CYS A 150 1.70 -2.92 -13.19
CA CYS A 150 0.76 -3.73 -13.96
C CYS A 150 -0.67 -3.61 -13.42
N ARG A 151 -1.63 -3.99 -14.24
CA ARG A 151 -3.05 -4.13 -13.91
C ARG A 151 -3.47 -5.59 -14.01
N TYR A 152 -4.26 -6.06 -13.06
CA TYR A 152 -4.85 -7.39 -13.13
C TYR A 152 -6.07 -7.40 -14.06
N ILE A 153 -6.14 -8.39 -14.95
CA ILE A 153 -7.24 -8.62 -15.87
C ILE A 153 -8.02 -9.85 -15.41
N GLU A 154 -9.17 -9.62 -14.81
CA GLU A 154 -9.96 -10.66 -14.15
C GLU A 154 -10.37 -11.79 -15.12
N GLU A 155 -10.79 -11.44 -16.34
CA GLU A 155 -11.27 -12.40 -17.35
C GLU A 155 -10.20 -13.43 -17.76
N SER A 156 -8.94 -13.04 -17.74
CA SER A 156 -7.82 -13.91 -18.13
C SER A 156 -7.03 -14.47 -16.95
N GLY A 157 -7.20 -13.88 -15.75
CA GLY A 157 -6.37 -14.15 -14.59
C GLY A 157 -4.91 -13.71 -14.74
N LYS A 158 -4.62 -12.75 -15.64
CA LYS A 158 -3.28 -12.30 -15.99
C LYS A 158 -3.06 -10.83 -15.68
N PHE A 159 -1.79 -10.44 -15.64
CA PHE A 159 -1.37 -9.05 -15.49
C PHE A 159 -1.01 -8.44 -16.86
N GLU A 160 -1.52 -7.25 -17.10
CA GLU A 160 -1.14 -6.38 -18.21
C GLU A 160 -0.14 -5.35 -17.72
N ASN A 161 1.03 -5.30 -18.35
CA ASN A 161 2.07 -4.34 -17.99
C ASN A 161 1.71 -2.95 -18.52
N ILE A 162 1.86 -1.94 -17.66
CA ILE A 162 1.66 -0.53 -17.99
C ILE A 162 3.03 0.10 -18.24
N PRO A 163 3.33 0.54 -19.49
CA PRO A 163 4.62 1.13 -19.80
C PRO A 163 4.88 2.41 -19.01
N LEU A 164 6.03 2.48 -18.35
CA LEU A 164 6.50 3.68 -17.68
C LEU A 164 7.52 4.40 -18.59
N PRO A 165 7.37 5.72 -18.83
CA PRO A 165 8.24 6.48 -19.73
C PRO A 165 9.56 6.86 -19.03
N VAL A 166 10.29 5.86 -18.60
CA VAL A 166 11.58 6.05 -17.94
C VAL A 166 12.71 5.94 -18.99
N ASN A 167 13.66 6.87 -18.93
CA ASN A 167 14.87 6.76 -19.74
C ASN A 167 15.64 5.51 -19.34
N ARG A 168 16.21 4.81 -20.31
CA ARG A 168 16.97 3.54 -20.14
C ARG A 168 18.15 3.62 -19.14
N SER A 169 18.47 4.80 -18.66
CA SER A 169 19.48 5.04 -17.62
C SER A 169 18.97 4.89 -16.19
N VAL A 170 17.64 4.75 -15.98
CA VAL A 170 17.08 4.47 -14.67
C VAL A 170 17.15 2.97 -14.45
N SER A 171 18.04 2.54 -13.58
CA SER A 171 18.32 1.12 -13.32
C SER A 171 17.19 0.41 -12.56
N ASN A 172 16.24 1.16 -11.97
CA ASN A 172 15.24 0.61 -11.07
C ASN A 172 13.86 1.20 -11.37
N LEU A 173 12.89 0.31 -11.66
CA LEU A 173 11.49 0.67 -11.91
C LEU A 173 10.61 0.45 -10.68
N PHE A 174 11.15 0.72 -9.48
CA PHE A 174 10.41 0.52 -8.23
C PHE A 174 9.18 1.41 -8.16
N VAL A 175 8.01 0.81 -8.18
CA VAL A 175 6.75 1.49 -7.92
C VAL A 175 6.42 1.35 -6.43
N ASN A 176 6.85 2.35 -5.66
CA ASN A 176 6.76 2.33 -4.19
C ASN A 176 5.36 2.61 -3.68
N SER A 177 4.63 3.49 -4.36
CA SER A 177 3.34 3.98 -3.90
C SER A 177 2.40 4.23 -5.06
N LEU A 178 1.14 3.86 -4.88
CA LEU A 178 0.04 4.09 -5.80
C LEU A 178 -1.09 4.79 -5.07
N LEU A 179 -1.74 5.75 -5.72
CA LEU A 179 -2.89 6.46 -5.17
C LEU A 179 -3.89 6.77 -6.28
N GLU A 180 -5.14 6.36 -6.11
CA GLU A 180 -6.22 6.79 -6.98
C GLU A 180 -6.66 8.22 -6.65
N ASP A 181 -6.77 9.07 -7.66
CA ASP A 181 -7.38 10.38 -7.60
C ASP A 181 -8.66 10.38 -8.45
N THR A 182 -9.77 10.14 -7.77
CA THR A 182 -11.09 10.04 -8.44
C THR A 182 -11.56 11.36 -9.04
N SER A 183 -11.17 12.48 -8.44
CA SER A 183 -11.54 13.80 -8.92
C SER A 183 -10.89 14.13 -10.27
N ARG A 184 -9.66 13.62 -10.50
CA ARG A 184 -8.89 13.78 -11.74
C ARG A 184 -8.92 12.55 -12.63
N GLN A 185 -9.62 11.49 -12.20
CA GLN A 185 -9.71 10.20 -12.91
C GLN A 185 -8.32 9.65 -13.28
N CYS A 186 -7.39 9.71 -12.35
CA CYS A 186 -6.03 9.26 -12.55
C CYS A 186 -5.49 8.44 -11.39
N ILE A 187 -4.36 7.79 -11.63
CA ILE A 187 -3.57 7.11 -10.61
C ILE A 187 -2.22 7.82 -10.53
N TRP A 188 -1.87 8.27 -9.32
CA TRP A 188 -0.55 8.77 -9.01
C TRP A 188 0.39 7.59 -8.75
N ILE A 189 1.58 7.63 -9.35
CA ILE A 189 2.58 6.56 -9.29
C ILE A 189 3.85 7.15 -8.72
N GLY A 190 4.13 6.84 -7.45
CA GLY A 190 5.33 7.24 -6.74
C GLY A 190 6.43 6.20 -6.92
N MET A 191 7.58 6.66 -7.43
CA MET A 191 8.75 5.83 -7.70
C MET A 191 10.00 6.39 -7.01
N GLU A 192 11.09 5.66 -7.14
CA GLU A 192 12.39 6.18 -6.77
C GLU A 192 12.85 7.24 -7.78
N GLY A 193 12.92 8.50 -7.30
CA GLY A 193 13.35 9.64 -8.11
C GLY A 193 12.31 10.21 -9.07
N SER A 194 11.05 9.77 -9.05
CA SER A 194 10.03 10.24 -10.01
C SER A 194 8.61 10.10 -9.48
N LEU A 195 7.75 10.97 -9.98
CA LEU A 195 6.29 10.91 -9.82
C LEU A 195 5.62 10.95 -11.19
N PHE A 196 4.64 10.10 -11.41
CA PHE A 196 3.83 10.09 -12.63
C PHE A 196 2.35 10.21 -12.30
N GLN A 197 1.61 10.79 -13.24
CA GLN A 197 0.16 10.77 -13.30
C GLN A 197 -0.27 9.88 -14.46
N TYR A 198 -1.00 8.82 -14.18
CA TYR A 198 -1.53 7.87 -15.17
C TYR A 198 -3.04 8.03 -15.31
N THR A 199 -3.53 8.23 -16.53
CA THR A 199 -4.97 8.28 -16.85
C THR A 199 -5.39 6.96 -17.48
N PRO A 200 -6.06 6.05 -16.76
CA PRO A 200 -6.40 4.71 -17.26
C PRO A 200 -7.25 4.73 -18.52
N ALA A 201 -8.21 5.66 -18.63
CA ALA A 201 -9.13 5.76 -19.77
C ALA A 201 -8.43 6.04 -21.10
N THR A 202 -7.28 6.71 -21.10
CA THR A 202 -6.54 7.09 -22.31
C THR A 202 -5.20 6.39 -22.45
N GLY A 203 -4.74 5.73 -21.37
CA GLY A 203 -3.39 5.18 -21.29
C GLY A 203 -2.27 6.24 -21.17
N LEU A 204 -2.65 7.53 -21.00
CA LEU A 204 -1.66 8.61 -20.92
C LEU A 204 -0.90 8.56 -19.61
N MET A 205 0.44 8.61 -19.71
CA MET A 205 1.37 8.69 -18.59
C MET A 205 2.12 10.02 -18.65
N LYS A 206 1.90 10.88 -17.65
CA LYS A 206 2.49 12.22 -17.55
C LYS A 206 3.52 12.25 -16.43
N PRO A 207 4.81 12.57 -16.67
CA PRO A 207 5.78 12.80 -15.63
C PRO A 207 5.50 14.13 -14.89
N ILE A 208 5.80 14.16 -13.59
CA ILE A 208 5.76 15.37 -12.76
C ILE A 208 7.18 15.75 -12.41
N ASP A 209 7.74 16.65 -13.19
CA ASP A 209 9.16 17.01 -13.14
C ASP A 209 9.62 17.65 -11.82
N ALA A 210 8.68 18.15 -11.03
CA ALA A 210 8.96 18.78 -9.74
C ALA A 210 9.60 17.81 -8.70
N PHE A 211 9.50 16.51 -8.90
CA PHE A 211 9.98 15.48 -7.95
C PHE A 211 11.28 14.79 -8.37
N HIS A 212 12.09 15.43 -9.21
CA HIS A 212 13.40 14.86 -9.57
C HIS A 212 14.26 14.57 -8.33
N ASN A 213 14.81 13.35 -8.28
CA ASN A 213 15.71 12.84 -7.23
C ASN A 213 15.11 12.63 -5.84
N ASN A 214 13.79 12.73 -5.67
CA ASN A 214 13.11 12.36 -4.43
C ASN A 214 12.50 10.98 -4.54
N SER A 215 12.85 10.07 -3.65
CA SER A 215 12.19 8.76 -3.58
C SER A 215 10.84 8.89 -2.91
N ILE A 216 9.76 8.68 -3.66
CA ILE A 216 8.39 8.76 -3.15
C ILE A 216 8.09 7.49 -2.35
N LYS A 217 7.78 7.63 -1.07
CA LYS A 217 7.48 6.49 -0.17
C LYS A 217 5.99 6.32 0.04
N SER A 218 5.24 7.41 0.09
CA SER A 218 3.80 7.41 0.32
C SER A 218 3.14 8.58 -0.40
N LEU A 219 1.88 8.40 -0.78
CA LEU A 219 1.05 9.39 -1.43
C LEU A 219 -0.30 9.49 -0.71
N ALA A 220 -0.83 10.70 -0.60
CA ALA A 220 -2.18 10.97 -0.11
C ALA A 220 -2.73 12.23 -0.79
N LEU A 221 -4.04 12.46 -0.71
CA LEU A 221 -4.65 13.74 -1.07
C LEU A 221 -5.08 14.45 0.22
N ASP A 222 -4.90 15.77 0.26
CA ASP A 222 -5.50 16.58 1.31
C ASP A 222 -6.97 16.91 1.00
N GLY A 223 -7.63 17.63 1.94
CA GLY A 223 -9.05 18.02 1.78
C GLY A 223 -9.33 18.96 0.60
N ASP A 224 -8.31 19.65 0.09
CA ASP A 224 -8.38 20.56 -1.05
C ASP A 224 -7.99 19.85 -2.37
N GLY A 225 -7.63 18.57 -2.31
CA GLY A 225 -7.22 17.76 -3.45
C GLY A 225 -5.77 18.00 -3.89
N ASN A 226 -4.94 18.63 -3.07
CA ASN A 226 -3.49 18.67 -3.33
C ASN A 226 -2.86 17.32 -3.03
N LEU A 227 -1.82 16.98 -3.79
CA LEU A 227 -1.09 15.74 -3.58
C LEU A 227 -0.02 15.91 -2.49
N LEU A 228 -0.12 15.11 -1.44
CA LEU A 228 0.88 14.97 -0.40
C LEU A 228 1.82 13.82 -0.77
N ALA A 229 3.11 14.09 -0.80
CA ALA A 229 4.14 13.10 -1.08
C ALA A 229 5.14 13.00 0.07
N GLY A 230 5.10 11.89 0.78
CA GLY A 230 6.14 11.51 1.75
C GLY A 230 7.35 10.96 1.01
N THR A 231 8.51 11.56 1.25
CA THR A 231 9.75 11.21 0.58
C THR A 231 10.87 10.92 1.58
N ASP A 232 12.02 10.48 1.09
CA ASP A 232 13.26 10.37 1.90
C ASP A 232 13.81 11.71 2.39
N ASN A 233 13.37 12.85 1.81
CA ASN A 233 13.75 14.20 2.19
C ASN A 233 12.64 14.98 2.91
N GLY A 234 11.57 14.31 3.38
CA GLY A 234 10.45 14.92 4.09
C GLY A 234 9.16 14.95 3.30
N LEU A 235 8.21 15.77 3.75
CA LEU A 235 6.89 15.90 3.16
C LEU A 235 6.86 17.02 2.13
N TYR A 236 6.30 16.71 0.97
CA TYR A 236 6.01 17.70 -0.08
C TYR A 236 4.52 17.80 -0.34
N VAL A 237 4.05 19.00 -0.60
CA VAL A 237 2.70 19.30 -1.07
C VAL A 237 2.81 19.77 -2.51
N TYR A 238 2.19 19.05 -3.43
CA TYR A 238 2.09 19.41 -4.83
C TYR A 238 0.69 19.97 -5.10
N GLN A 239 0.63 21.26 -5.40
CA GLN A 239 -0.60 21.96 -5.76
C GLN A 239 -0.93 21.65 -7.22
N ASN A 240 -1.90 20.78 -7.43
CA ASN A 240 -2.25 20.27 -8.75
C ASN A 240 -2.75 21.36 -9.71
N ASP A 241 -3.34 22.44 -9.20
CA ASP A 241 -3.94 23.49 -10.01
C ASP A 241 -2.92 24.37 -10.74
N ASN A 242 -1.76 24.59 -10.12
CA ASN A 242 -0.73 25.47 -10.65
C ASN A 242 0.65 24.79 -10.81
N GLY A 243 0.78 23.54 -10.41
CA GLY A 243 2.04 22.79 -10.46
C GLY A 243 3.08 23.21 -9.44
N THR A 244 2.70 23.97 -8.42
CA THR A 244 3.63 24.44 -7.37
C THR A 244 3.94 23.32 -6.40
N LEU A 245 5.23 23.12 -6.11
CA LEU A 245 5.73 22.20 -5.10
C LEU A 245 6.18 22.96 -3.86
N GLN A 246 5.63 22.60 -2.70
CA GLN A 246 6.02 23.14 -1.41
C GLN A 246 6.64 22.02 -0.55
N HIS A 247 7.83 22.28 -0.01
CA HIS A 247 8.46 21.41 0.97
C HIS A 247 8.01 21.80 2.37
N ILE A 248 7.48 20.86 3.12
CA ILE A 248 7.11 21.02 4.53
C ILE A 248 8.26 20.46 5.37
N VAL A 249 8.92 21.34 6.10
CA VAL A 249 10.08 21.02 6.95
C VAL A 249 9.63 20.72 8.37
#